data_1c694807ba8d46260cdfe9431df89039
#
_entry.id   1c694807ba8d46260cdfe9431df89039
#
_cell.length_a   1.000
_cell.length_b   1.000
_cell.length_c   1.000
_cell.angle_alpha   90.00
_cell.angle_beta   90.00
_cell.angle_gamma   90.00
#
_symmetry.space_group_name_H-M   'P 1'
#
loop_
_entity.id
_entity.type
_entity.pdbx_description
1 polymer ?
#
loop_
_entity_poly.entity_id
_entity_poly.type
_entity_poly.pdbx_seq_one_letter_code
_entity_poly.pdbx_strand_id
1 'polypeptide(L)'
;MTALPVDLHLDTLGVSMLMVAIAEIGDKTQLLALLLAARFRRPWPIIGGILLATILNHALAGWLGALVASHLTPNVLRWSVVVSFAAIGLWTLIPDKIDEDGEKLPARGAFIATCIAFFLAEIGDKTQIATVVLAAKSPALWPVVTGTTIGMLLANVPVVLLGSKFAAKLPLKAARIAAATLFLALAAWVAVRGIDMRGIGASAAAPAPACAPGGTGMLCPDRTASR
;
A
#
# COMPACT_ATOMS: atom_id res chain seq x y z
N MET A 1 -8.43 7.93 -23.64
CA MET A 1 -7.69 7.81 -22.37
C MET A 1 -7.64 9.20 -21.74
N THR A 2 -8.64 9.56 -20.96
CA THR A 2 -8.59 10.79 -20.14
C THR A 2 -7.65 10.51 -18.99
N ALA A 3 -6.46 11.14 -19.00
CA ALA A 3 -5.56 11.09 -17.88
C ALA A 3 -6.32 11.60 -16.64
N LEU A 4 -6.30 10.82 -15.58
CA LEU A 4 -6.81 11.27 -14.28
C LEU A 4 -6.03 12.55 -13.88
N PRO A 5 -6.67 13.52 -13.21
CA PRO A 5 -6.00 14.73 -12.80
C PRO A 5 -4.79 14.37 -11.96
N VAL A 6 -3.65 15.02 -12.25
CA VAL A 6 -2.35 14.77 -11.58
C VAL A 6 -2.48 14.93 -10.05
N ASP A 7 -3.35 15.83 -9.61
CA ASP A 7 -3.62 16.09 -8.18
C ASP A 7 -4.12 14.82 -7.45
N LEU A 8 -5.00 14.05 -8.07
CA LEU A 8 -5.54 12.82 -7.45
C LEU A 8 -4.45 11.75 -7.27
N HIS A 9 -3.48 11.68 -8.18
CA HIS A 9 -2.34 10.76 -8.05
C HIS A 9 -1.39 11.18 -6.94
N LEU A 10 -1.14 12.50 -6.81
CA LEU A 10 -0.29 13.04 -5.77
C LEU A 10 -0.91 12.87 -4.38
N ASP A 11 -2.23 13.08 -4.24
CA ASP A 11 -2.95 12.84 -3.00
C ASP A 11 -2.86 11.37 -2.57
N THR A 12 -3.10 10.44 -3.50
CA THR A 12 -2.99 9.01 -3.22
C THR A 12 -1.57 8.62 -2.83
N LEU A 13 -0.56 9.10 -3.54
CA LEU A 13 0.85 8.86 -3.24
C LEU A 13 1.20 9.40 -1.85
N GLY A 14 0.81 10.64 -1.55
CA GLY A 14 1.10 11.30 -0.26
C GLY A 14 0.45 10.57 0.92
N VAL A 15 -0.84 10.22 0.80
CA VAL A 15 -1.56 9.46 1.84
C VAL A 15 -0.93 8.09 2.04
N SER A 16 -0.63 7.36 0.97
CA SER A 16 -0.01 6.03 1.05
C SER A 16 1.36 6.08 1.69
N MET A 17 2.18 7.06 1.31
CA MET A 17 3.52 7.28 1.87
C MET A 17 3.45 7.59 3.36
N LEU A 18 2.62 8.57 3.75
CA LEU A 18 2.53 9.01 5.14
C LEU A 18 1.99 7.90 6.05
N MET A 19 0.97 7.19 5.57
CA MET A 19 0.34 6.10 6.32
C MET A 19 1.32 4.98 6.62
N VAL A 20 2.07 4.52 5.62
CA VAL A 20 3.07 3.47 5.81
C VAL A 20 4.25 3.99 6.64
N ALA A 21 4.77 5.18 6.36
CA ALA A 21 5.88 5.74 7.12
C ALA A 21 5.58 5.81 8.62
N ILE A 22 4.36 6.22 9.01
CA ILE A 22 3.95 6.30 10.42
C ILE A 22 3.70 4.90 11.00
N ALA A 23 3.08 4.00 10.23
CA ALA A 23 2.76 2.64 10.68
C ALA A 23 4.01 1.79 10.94
N GLU A 24 5.08 2.04 10.17
CA GLU A 24 6.36 1.34 10.28
C GLU A 24 7.22 1.78 11.47
N ILE A 25 6.96 2.96 12.07
CA ILE A 25 7.76 3.41 13.22
C ILE A 25 7.55 2.48 14.40
N GLY A 26 8.60 1.73 14.76
CA GLY A 26 8.58 0.77 15.86
C GLY A 26 8.02 -0.59 15.49
N ASP A 27 7.88 -0.88 14.20
CA ASP A 27 7.49 -2.20 13.71
C ASP A 27 8.67 -3.19 13.71
N LYS A 28 8.35 -4.48 13.55
CA LYS A 28 9.36 -5.58 13.50
C LYS A 28 10.41 -5.37 12.40
N THR A 29 10.05 -4.76 11.29
CA THR A 29 10.95 -4.48 10.16
C THR A 29 12.03 -3.45 10.49
N GLN A 30 11.75 -2.46 11.34
CA GLN A 30 12.79 -1.57 11.85
C GLN A 30 13.82 -2.31 12.69
N LEU A 31 13.40 -3.26 13.52
CA LEU A 31 14.29 -4.07 14.33
C LEU A 31 15.11 -5.03 13.47
N LEU A 32 14.48 -5.61 12.43
CA LEU A 32 15.16 -6.42 11.42
C LEU A 32 16.21 -5.59 10.66
N ALA A 33 15.88 -4.36 10.25
CA ALA A 33 16.80 -3.43 9.61
C ALA A 33 18.03 -3.14 10.50
N LEU A 34 17.79 -2.91 11.80
CA LEU A 34 18.85 -2.69 12.78
C LEU A 34 19.76 -3.91 12.93
N LEU A 35 19.18 -5.11 13.02
CA LEU A 35 19.91 -6.37 13.13
C LEU A 35 20.80 -6.62 11.91
N LEU A 36 20.25 -6.41 10.71
CA LEU A 36 20.98 -6.55 9.45
C LEU A 36 22.12 -5.52 9.35
N ALA A 37 21.84 -4.26 9.74
CA ALA A 37 22.86 -3.21 9.77
C ALA A 37 24.00 -3.54 10.73
N ALA A 38 23.71 -4.06 11.93
CA ALA A 38 24.71 -4.47 12.92
C ALA A 38 25.53 -5.66 12.41
N ARG A 39 24.89 -6.64 11.77
CA ARG A 39 25.54 -7.86 11.29
C ARG A 39 26.44 -7.62 10.09
N PHE A 40 25.93 -6.95 9.05
CA PHE A 40 26.63 -6.81 7.77
C PHE A 40 27.49 -5.55 7.67
N ARG A 41 27.17 -4.50 8.43
CA ARG A 41 27.88 -3.20 8.41
C ARG A 41 28.05 -2.60 7.01
N ARG A 42 27.12 -2.90 6.10
CA ARG A 42 27.11 -2.44 4.71
C ARG A 42 25.74 -1.83 4.39
N PRO A 43 25.52 -0.52 4.61
CA PRO A 43 24.21 0.09 4.51
C PRO A 43 23.59 0.01 3.10
N TRP A 44 24.35 0.28 2.07
CA TRP A 44 23.82 0.35 0.70
C TRP A 44 23.22 -0.96 0.18
N PRO A 45 23.88 -2.13 0.30
CA PRO A 45 23.27 -3.40 -0.04
C PRO A 45 22.01 -3.71 0.78
N ILE A 46 21.97 -3.32 2.05
CA ILE A 46 20.77 -3.50 2.91
C ILE A 46 19.64 -2.62 2.40
N ILE A 47 19.89 -1.34 2.15
CA ILE A 47 18.87 -0.41 1.62
C ILE A 47 18.33 -0.92 0.27
N GLY A 48 19.21 -1.38 -0.61
CA GLY A 48 18.81 -1.98 -1.88
C GLY A 48 17.94 -3.23 -1.71
N GLY A 49 18.29 -4.09 -0.73
CA GLY A 49 17.50 -5.28 -0.39
C GLY A 49 16.11 -4.93 0.17
N ILE A 50 16.03 -3.94 1.07
CA ILE A 50 14.76 -3.40 1.57
C ILE A 50 13.92 -2.87 0.40
N LEU A 51 14.48 -2.03 -0.45
CA LEU A 51 13.78 -1.44 -1.60
C LEU A 51 13.19 -2.52 -2.51
N LEU A 52 13.99 -3.52 -2.90
CA LEU A 52 13.53 -4.59 -3.79
C LEU A 52 12.43 -5.44 -3.12
N ALA A 53 12.63 -5.86 -1.88
CA ALA A 53 11.64 -6.64 -1.13
C ALA A 53 10.31 -5.88 -1.00
N THR A 54 10.37 -4.61 -0.65
CA THR A 54 9.19 -3.75 -0.49
C THR A 54 8.45 -3.55 -1.81
N ILE A 55 9.16 -3.25 -2.91
CA ILE A 55 8.52 -3.11 -4.23
C ILE A 55 7.77 -4.40 -4.59
N LEU A 56 8.40 -5.57 -4.42
CA LEU A 56 7.78 -6.85 -4.74
C LEU A 56 6.54 -7.10 -3.87
N ASN A 57 6.64 -6.93 -2.55
CA ASN A 57 5.52 -7.14 -1.63
C ASN A 57 4.36 -6.17 -1.90
N HIS A 58 4.66 -4.87 -2.04
CA HIS A 58 3.62 -3.86 -2.24
C HIS A 58 3.01 -3.93 -3.64
N ALA A 59 3.78 -4.32 -4.66
CA ALA A 59 3.23 -4.55 -5.99
C ALA A 59 2.28 -5.77 -6.00
N LEU A 60 2.66 -6.88 -5.36
CA LEU A 60 1.80 -8.05 -5.20
C LEU A 60 0.54 -7.72 -4.40
N ALA A 61 0.69 -7.02 -3.27
CA ALA A 61 -0.43 -6.61 -2.42
C ALA A 61 -1.36 -5.65 -3.18
N GLY A 62 -0.81 -4.68 -3.87
CA GLY A 62 -1.59 -3.73 -4.67
C GLY A 62 -2.31 -4.38 -5.83
N TRP A 63 -1.65 -5.30 -6.54
CA TRP A 63 -2.29 -6.10 -7.60
C TRP A 63 -3.44 -6.94 -7.05
N LEU A 64 -3.25 -7.60 -5.91
CA LEU A 64 -4.30 -8.36 -5.24
C LEU A 64 -5.47 -7.46 -4.83
N GLY A 65 -5.18 -6.27 -4.28
CA GLY A 65 -6.20 -5.29 -3.92
C GLY A 65 -7.03 -4.83 -5.11
N ALA A 66 -6.39 -4.51 -6.23
CA ALA A 66 -7.07 -4.13 -7.46
C ALA A 66 -7.91 -5.29 -8.04
N LEU A 67 -7.38 -6.53 -7.98
CA LEU A 67 -8.09 -7.72 -8.42
C LEU A 67 -9.34 -7.96 -7.58
N VAL A 68 -9.24 -7.91 -6.26
CA VAL A 68 -10.38 -8.06 -5.35
C VAL A 68 -11.42 -6.98 -5.59
N ALA A 69 -10.99 -5.72 -5.75
CA ALA A 69 -11.90 -4.60 -6.03
C ALA A 69 -12.71 -4.78 -7.30
N SER A 70 -12.14 -5.40 -8.35
CA SER A 70 -12.83 -5.63 -9.62
C SER A 70 -13.99 -6.63 -9.53
N HIS A 71 -14.04 -7.45 -8.48
CA HIS A 71 -15.09 -8.46 -8.25
C HIS A 71 -16.12 -8.06 -7.19
N LEU A 72 -15.89 -6.95 -6.46
CA LEU A 72 -16.77 -6.50 -5.40
C LEU A 72 -17.73 -5.41 -5.88
N THR A 73 -18.97 -5.45 -5.38
CA THR A 73 -19.90 -4.33 -5.57
C THR A 73 -19.39 -3.11 -4.78
N PRO A 74 -19.71 -1.87 -5.22
CA PRO A 74 -19.25 -0.65 -4.56
C PRO A 74 -19.54 -0.60 -3.06
N ASN A 75 -20.71 -1.12 -2.65
CA ASN A 75 -21.11 -1.11 -1.25
C ASN A 75 -20.32 -2.13 -0.42
N VAL A 76 -20.10 -3.32 -0.96
CA VAL A 76 -19.27 -4.35 -0.31
C VAL A 76 -17.83 -3.87 -0.20
N LEU A 77 -17.27 -3.29 -1.27
CA LEU A 77 -15.91 -2.72 -1.25
C LEU A 77 -15.79 -1.63 -0.18
N ARG A 78 -16.75 -0.69 -0.10
CA ARG A 78 -16.75 0.37 0.91
C ARG A 78 -16.66 -0.21 2.32
N TRP A 79 -17.54 -1.13 2.68
CA TRP A 79 -17.57 -1.69 4.03
C TRP A 79 -16.36 -2.59 4.31
N SER A 80 -15.86 -3.31 3.31
CA SER A 80 -14.60 -4.07 3.44
C SER A 80 -13.43 -3.14 3.77
N VAL A 81 -13.30 -2.00 3.09
CA VAL A 81 -12.28 -0.98 3.38
C VAL A 81 -12.43 -0.41 4.79
N VAL A 82 -13.65 -0.06 5.21
CA VAL A 82 -13.93 0.47 6.56
C VAL A 82 -13.50 -0.54 7.64
N VAL A 83 -13.95 -1.79 7.50
CA VAL A 83 -13.63 -2.85 8.47
C VAL A 83 -12.13 -3.13 8.51
N SER A 84 -11.48 -3.19 7.34
CA SER A 84 -10.04 -3.43 7.25
C SER A 84 -9.24 -2.32 7.92
N PHE A 85 -9.52 -1.05 7.63
CA PHE A 85 -8.83 0.07 8.27
C PHE A 85 -9.09 0.13 9.78
N ALA A 86 -10.32 -0.15 10.23
CA ALA A 86 -10.62 -0.21 11.65
C ALA A 86 -9.84 -1.35 12.34
N ALA A 87 -9.81 -2.54 11.74
CA ALA A 87 -9.07 -3.69 12.25
C ALA A 87 -7.56 -3.41 12.32
N ILE A 88 -6.96 -2.85 11.26
CA ILE A 88 -5.54 -2.47 11.22
C ILE A 88 -5.25 -1.41 12.30
N GLY A 89 -6.11 -0.39 12.44
CA GLY A 89 -5.95 0.64 13.45
C GLY A 89 -5.92 0.07 14.87
N LEU A 90 -6.82 -0.84 15.18
CA LEU A 90 -6.83 -1.54 16.48
C LEU A 90 -5.60 -2.46 16.65
N TRP A 91 -5.23 -3.20 15.60
CA TRP A 91 -4.05 -4.07 15.63
C TRP A 91 -2.75 -3.29 15.86
N THR A 92 -2.63 -2.10 15.25
CA THR A 92 -1.44 -1.24 15.40
C THR A 92 -1.19 -0.80 16.85
N LEU A 93 -2.21 -0.80 17.71
CA LEU A 93 -2.03 -0.52 19.14
C LEU A 93 -1.30 -1.65 19.90
N ILE A 94 -1.33 -2.88 19.36
CA ILE A 94 -0.65 -4.04 19.96
C ILE A 94 0.84 -3.95 19.61
N PRO A 95 1.75 -3.98 20.60
CA PRO A 95 3.18 -4.00 20.33
C PRO A 95 3.58 -5.26 19.58
N ASP A 96 4.34 -5.10 18.51
CA ASP A 96 4.95 -6.24 17.83
C ASP A 96 6.02 -6.85 18.73
N LYS A 97 6.02 -8.18 18.83
CA LYS A 97 7.04 -8.96 19.51
C LYS A 97 8.04 -9.44 18.45
N ILE A 98 9.31 -9.37 18.78
CA ILE A 98 10.33 -10.10 18.03
C ILE A 98 10.25 -11.53 18.54
N ASP A 99 10.01 -12.48 17.66
CA ASP A 99 10.22 -13.87 17.98
C ASP A 99 11.72 -14.05 18.25
N GLU A 100 12.06 -14.47 19.48
CA GLU A 100 13.45 -14.64 19.91
C GLU A 100 14.20 -15.75 19.14
N ASP A 101 13.47 -16.57 18.38
CA ASP A 101 14.00 -17.50 17.40
C ASP A 101 14.63 -16.81 16.20
N GLY A 102 15.50 -15.84 16.47
CA GLY A 102 16.13 -14.93 15.54
C GLY A 102 16.15 -15.51 14.11
N GLU A 103 15.38 -14.96 13.21
CA GLU A 103 15.30 -15.39 11.83
C GLU A 103 16.69 -15.81 11.39
N LYS A 104 16.87 -17.09 11.06
CA LYS A 104 18.16 -17.63 10.59
C LYS A 104 18.49 -16.88 9.31
N LEU A 105 19.15 -15.73 9.48
CA LEU A 105 19.51 -14.86 8.37
C LEU A 105 20.37 -15.67 7.41
N PRO A 106 20.02 -15.70 6.12
CA PRO A 106 20.77 -16.44 5.11
C PRO A 106 22.26 -16.08 5.18
N ALA A 107 23.14 -17.06 5.09
CA ALA A 107 24.59 -16.86 5.04
C ALA A 107 25.09 -16.15 3.75
N ARG A 108 24.15 -15.78 2.87
CA ARG A 108 24.39 -15.06 1.61
C ARG A 108 24.69 -13.58 1.84
N GLY A 109 25.21 -12.90 0.81
CA GLY A 109 25.60 -11.48 0.93
C GLY A 109 24.48 -10.57 1.43
N ALA A 110 24.84 -9.42 2.02
CA ALA A 110 23.93 -8.50 2.71
C ALA A 110 22.67 -8.14 1.90
N PHE A 111 22.77 -7.95 0.59
CA PHE A 111 21.63 -7.63 -0.28
C PHE A 111 20.60 -8.77 -0.33
N ILE A 112 21.07 -10.00 -0.64
CA ILE A 112 20.18 -11.17 -0.79
C ILE A 112 19.56 -11.54 0.57
N ALA A 113 20.35 -11.51 1.65
CA ALA A 113 19.88 -11.79 2.99
C ALA A 113 18.78 -10.80 3.40
N THR A 114 18.99 -9.50 3.13
CA THR A 114 18.01 -8.46 3.43
C THR A 114 16.75 -8.63 2.58
N CYS A 115 16.91 -8.87 1.28
CA CYS A 115 15.77 -9.03 0.39
C CYS A 115 14.86 -10.19 0.84
N ILE A 116 15.44 -11.33 1.17
CA ILE A 116 14.67 -12.50 1.64
C ILE A 116 14.03 -12.23 3.00
N ALA A 117 14.81 -11.71 3.96
CA ALA A 117 14.31 -11.48 5.31
C ALA A 117 13.18 -10.43 5.34
N PHE A 118 13.35 -9.31 4.64
CA PHE A 118 12.30 -8.30 4.53
C PHE A 118 11.07 -8.81 3.78
N PHE A 119 11.27 -9.52 2.66
CA PHE A 119 10.16 -10.09 1.91
C PHE A 119 9.30 -11.01 2.78
N LEU A 120 9.93 -11.90 3.56
CA LEU A 120 9.22 -12.82 4.45
C LEU A 120 8.59 -12.11 5.65
N ALA A 121 9.29 -11.12 6.24
CA ALA A 121 8.78 -10.36 7.37
C ALA A 121 7.53 -9.54 7.04
N GLU A 122 7.42 -9.05 5.78
CA GLU A 122 6.30 -8.24 5.31
C GLU A 122 5.07 -9.06 4.90
N ILE A 123 5.22 -10.38 4.63
CA ILE A 123 4.07 -11.21 4.23
C ILE A 123 3.05 -11.25 5.38
N GLY A 124 1.84 -10.78 5.09
CA GLY A 124 0.74 -10.75 6.06
C GLY A 124 0.83 -9.64 7.11
N ASP A 125 1.76 -8.70 6.97
CA ASP A 125 1.89 -7.58 7.89
C ASP A 125 0.83 -6.49 7.68
N LYS A 126 0.68 -5.61 8.68
CA LYS A 126 -0.27 -4.49 8.71
C LYS A 126 -0.17 -3.59 7.49
N THR A 127 1.06 -3.28 7.08
CA THR A 127 1.33 -2.39 5.94
C THR A 127 1.05 -3.06 4.60
N GLN A 128 1.24 -4.37 4.49
CA GLN A 128 0.83 -5.13 3.32
C GLN A 128 -0.70 -5.13 3.17
N ILE A 129 -1.45 -5.40 4.26
CA ILE A 129 -2.91 -5.36 4.24
C ILE A 129 -3.40 -3.94 3.93
N ALA A 130 -2.79 -2.91 4.53
CA ALA A 130 -3.09 -1.52 4.21
C ALA A 130 -2.87 -1.20 2.73
N THR A 131 -1.81 -1.73 2.12
CA THR A 131 -1.52 -1.56 0.69
C THR A 131 -2.59 -2.22 -0.18
N VAL A 132 -3.06 -3.43 0.17
CA VAL A 132 -4.20 -4.09 -0.50
C VAL A 132 -5.43 -3.19 -0.47
N VAL A 133 -5.76 -2.65 0.71
CA VAL A 133 -6.96 -1.81 0.91
C VAL A 133 -6.86 -0.48 0.17
N LEU A 134 -5.68 0.16 0.19
CA LEU A 134 -5.44 1.39 -0.56
C LEU A 134 -5.54 1.18 -2.07
N ALA A 135 -4.95 0.09 -2.57
CA ALA A 135 -5.01 -0.25 -3.99
C ALA A 135 -6.43 -0.60 -4.44
N ALA A 136 -7.21 -1.29 -3.60
CA ALA A 136 -8.61 -1.59 -3.88
C ALA A 136 -9.47 -0.31 -4.02
N LYS A 137 -9.08 0.78 -3.36
CA LYS A 137 -9.76 2.09 -3.41
C LYS A 137 -9.21 3.01 -4.51
N SER A 138 -8.01 2.77 -4.99
CA SER A 138 -7.32 3.68 -5.91
C SER A 138 -7.64 3.35 -7.37
N PRO A 139 -7.84 4.36 -8.22
CA PRO A 139 -8.02 4.16 -9.66
C PRO A 139 -6.72 3.76 -10.38
N ALA A 140 -5.58 3.93 -9.74
CA ALA A 140 -4.27 3.58 -10.27
C ALA A 140 -3.41 2.90 -9.21
N LEU A 141 -2.72 1.84 -9.61
CA LEU A 141 -1.88 1.05 -8.72
C LEU A 141 -0.53 1.73 -8.40
N TRP A 142 0.06 2.42 -9.39
CA TRP A 142 1.41 2.96 -9.28
C TRP A 142 1.59 4.01 -8.15
N PRO A 143 0.63 4.94 -7.88
CA PRO A 143 0.79 5.90 -6.77
C PRO A 143 0.78 5.21 -5.40
N VAL A 144 -0.03 4.16 -5.26
CA VAL A 144 -0.09 3.37 -4.03
C VAL A 144 1.23 2.65 -3.80
N VAL A 145 1.71 1.87 -4.78
CA VAL A 145 2.96 1.10 -4.65
C VAL A 145 4.16 2.02 -4.42
N THR A 146 4.24 3.13 -5.17
CA THR A 146 5.33 4.10 -5.01
C THR A 146 5.26 4.78 -3.63
N GLY A 147 4.08 5.24 -3.23
CA GLY A 147 3.89 5.91 -1.95
C GLY A 147 4.22 4.99 -0.77
N THR A 148 3.65 3.78 -0.74
CA THR A 148 3.92 2.80 0.32
C THR A 148 5.39 2.37 0.36
N THR A 149 6.05 2.23 -0.80
CA THR A 149 7.48 1.91 -0.87
C THR A 149 8.34 3.05 -0.31
N ILE A 150 8.05 4.30 -0.67
CA ILE A 150 8.75 5.46 -0.12
C ILE A 150 8.52 5.55 1.40
N GLY A 151 7.29 5.33 1.87
CA GLY A 151 6.95 5.30 3.29
C GLY A 151 7.79 4.28 4.08
N MET A 152 7.89 3.05 3.55
CA MET A 152 8.73 1.99 4.10
C MET A 152 10.21 2.39 4.18
N LEU A 153 10.75 3.00 3.12
CA LEU A 153 12.13 3.48 3.10
C LEU A 153 12.36 4.62 4.10
N LEU A 154 11.43 5.57 4.22
CA LEU A 154 11.52 6.67 5.17
C LEU A 154 11.61 6.16 6.63
N ALA A 155 10.93 5.08 6.97
CA ALA A 155 10.98 4.49 8.29
C ALA A 155 12.27 3.68 8.52
N ASN A 156 12.72 2.89 7.55
CA ASN A 156 13.78 1.90 7.74
C ASN A 156 15.19 2.41 7.39
N VAL A 157 15.35 3.28 6.38
CA VAL A 157 16.68 3.78 5.96
C VAL A 157 17.41 4.55 7.08
N PRO A 158 16.75 5.44 7.86
CA PRO A 158 17.42 6.11 8.97
C PRO A 158 17.96 5.13 10.01
N VAL A 159 17.26 4.03 10.26
CA VAL A 159 17.70 2.98 11.21
C VAL A 159 18.93 2.24 10.68
N VAL A 160 18.96 1.93 9.38
CA VAL A 160 20.13 1.29 8.74
C VAL A 160 21.36 2.19 8.78
N LEU A 161 21.20 3.51 8.55
CA LEU A 161 22.30 4.47 8.48
C LEU A 161 22.79 4.90 9.87
N LEU A 162 21.89 5.14 10.81
CA LEU A 162 22.18 5.75 12.12
C LEU A 162 22.28 4.72 13.24
N GLY A 163 21.78 3.50 13.04
CA GLY A 163 21.90 2.37 13.95
C GLY A 163 21.11 2.51 15.25
N SER A 164 21.55 1.79 16.30
CA SER A 164 20.85 1.65 17.57
C SER A 164 20.62 2.98 18.31
N LYS A 165 21.50 3.95 18.16
CA LYS A 165 21.37 5.27 18.81
C LYS A 165 20.14 6.04 18.29
N PHE A 166 19.81 5.88 17.03
CA PHE A 166 18.61 6.47 16.44
C PHE A 166 17.37 5.67 16.84
N ALA A 167 17.41 4.36 16.70
CA ALA A 167 16.30 3.48 17.06
C ALA A 167 15.83 3.67 18.52
N ALA A 168 16.78 3.85 19.47
CA ALA A 168 16.47 4.09 20.87
C ALA A 168 15.77 5.42 21.16
N LYS A 169 15.85 6.40 20.25
CA LYS A 169 15.21 7.72 20.40
C LYS A 169 13.81 7.79 19.81
N LEU A 170 13.37 6.75 19.10
CA LEU A 170 12.06 6.74 18.46
C LEU A 170 10.92 6.67 19.50
N PRO A 171 9.92 7.57 19.41
CA PRO A 171 8.79 7.58 20.33
C PRO A 171 7.75 6.50 19.96
N LEU A 172 8.11 5.23 20.14
CA LEU A 172 7.33 4.08 19.65
C LEU A 172 5.85 4.08 20.09
N LYS A 173 5.56 4.50 21.32
CA LYS A 173 4.16 4.60 21.81
C LYS A 173 3.39 5.68 21.06
N ALA A 174 4.01 6.87 20.89
CA ALA A 174 3.37 7.98 20.18
C ALA A 174 3.15 7.63 18.69
N ALA A 175 4.13 6.98 18.05
CA ALA A 175 4.03 6.55 16.66
C ALA A 175 2.87 5.54 16.46
N ARG A 176 2.74 4.54 17.34
CA ARG A 176 1.60 3.59 17.29
C ARG A 176 0.26 4.25 17.48
N ILE A 177 0.13 5.18 18.42
CA ILE A 177 -1.11 5.93 18.63
C ILE A 177 -1.41 6.79 17.39
N ALA A 178 -0.41 7.47 16.82
CA ALA A 178 -0.59 8.27 15.62
C ALA A 178 -1.02 7.40 14.42
N ALA A 179 -0.39 6.25 14.21
CA ALA A 179 -0.78 5.31 13.15
C ALA A 179 -2.20 4.77 13.36
N ALA A 180 -2.54 4.33 14.57
CA ALA A 180 -3.89 3.85 14.88
C ALA A 180 -4.94 4.94 14.67
N THR A 181 -4.69 6.16 15.11
CA THR A 181 -5.58 7.32 14.88
C THR A 181 -5.77 7.59 13.39
N LEU A 182 -4.70 7.53 12.60
CA LEU A 182 -4.75 7.72 11.16
C LEU A 182 -5.62 6.65 10.48
N PHE A 183 -5.42 5.37 10.79
CA PHE A 183 -6.24 4.28 10.23
C PHE A 183 -7.71 4.40 10.63
N LEU A 184 -8.01 4.73 11.89
CA LEU A 184 -9.37 4.91 12.37
C LEU A 184 -10.03 6.14 11.73
N ALA A 185 -9.30 7.23 11.56
CA ALA A 185 -9.78 8.42 10.86
C ALA A 185 -10.10 8.12 9.38
N LEU A 186 -9.25 7.34 8.69
CA LEU A 186 -9.51 6.88 7.32
C LEU A 186 -10.74 5.95 7.26
N ALA A 187 -10.90 5.04 8.21
CA ALA A 187 -12.09 4.20 8.31
C ALA A 187 -13.37 5.05 8.46
N ALA A 188 -13.37 6.01 9.39
CA ALA A 188 -14.48 6.93 9.60
C ALA A 188 -14.76 7.80 8.37
N TRP A 189 -13.70 8.32 7.72
CA TRP A 189 -13.83 9.09 6.49
C TRP A 189 -14.53 8.30 5.39
N VAL A 190 -14.10 7.06 5.13
CA VAL A 190 -14.69 6.18 4.11
C VAL A 190 -16.12 5.79 4.51
N ALA A 191 -16.40 5.58 5.80
CA ALA A 191 -17.74 5.27 6.29
C ALA A 191 -18.72 6.42 6.04
N VAL A 192 -18.29 7.67 6.19
CA VAL A 192 -19.15 8.86 6.03
C VAL A 192 -19.25 9.30 4.58
N ARG A 193 -18.10 9.44 3.90
CA ARG A 193 -18.02 9.98 2.53
C ARG A 193 -18.30 8.95 1.44
N GLY A 194 -18.15 7.65 1.74
CA GLY A 194 -18.16 6.58 0.76
C GLY A 194 -16.86 6.52 -0.04
N ILE A 195 -16.84 5.61 -1.01
CA ILE A 195 -15.74 5.51 -1.99
C ILE A 195 -16.23 6.19 -3.26
N ASP A 196 -15.52 7.21 -3.74
CA ASP A 196 -15.84 7.83 -5.03
C ASP A 196 -15.36 6.90 -6.15
N MET A 197 -16.32 6.14 -6.71
CA MET A 197 -16.07 5.14 -7.75
C MET A 197 -15.96 5.75 -9.17
N ARG A 198 -16.02 7.07 -9.31
CA ARG A 198 -16.04 7.74 -10.64
C ARG A 198 -14.79 7.49 -11.46
N GLY A 199 -13.66 7.08 -10.81
CA GLY A 199 -12.42 6.74 -11.50
C GLY A 199 -12.25 5.25 -11.83
N ILE A 200 -12.94 4.33 -11.14
CA ILE A 200 -12.69 2.88 -11.23
C ILE A 200 -13.56 2.24 -12.35
N GLY A 201 -14.73 2.81 -12.64
CA GLY A 201 -15.67 2.27 -13.65
C GLY A 201 -15.56 2.86 -15.06
N ALA A 202 -14.80 3.93 -15.23
CA ALA A 202 -14.75 4.66 -16.51
C ALA A 202 -13.98 3.94 -17.64
N SER A 203 -13.26 2.85 -17.32
CA SER A 203 -12.51 2.08 -18.34
C SER A 203 -13.33 0.98 -19.02
N ALA A 204 -14.52 0.65 -18.53
CA ALA A 204 -15.32 -0.48 -19.04
C ALA A 204 -16.53 -0.07 -19.89
N ALA A 205 -16.87 1.21 -19.94
CA ALA A 205 -17.96 1.71 -20.77
C ALA A 205 -17.46 2.88 -21.64
N ALA A 206 -16.79 2.58 -22.73
CA ALA A 206 -16.71 3.55 -23.81
C ALA A 206 -18.15 3.84 -24.27
N PRO A 207 -18.63 5.11 -24.24
CA PRO A 207 -19.93 5.41 -24.81
C PRO A 207 -19.88 5.03 -26.28
N ALA A 208 -20.87 4.24 -26.72
CA ALA A 208 -21.05 3.97 -28.11
C ALA A 208 -21.06 5.32 -28.88
N PRO A 209 -20.37 5.43 -30.02
CA PRO A 209 -20.31 6.67 -30.74
C PRO A 209 -21.75 7.15 -31.05
N ALA A 210 -22.07 8.34 -30.53
CA ALA A 210 -23.35 8.98 -30.83
C ALA A 210 -23.42 9.21 -32.35
N CYS A 211 -24.35 8.57 -32.99
CA CYS A 211 -24.63 8.87 -34.40
C CYS A 211 -25.04 10.34 -34.50
N ALA A 212 -24.20 11.16 -35.14
CA ALA A 212 -24.54 12.54 -35.44
C ALA A 212 -25.68 12.56 -36.48
N PRO A 213 -26.73 13.35 -36.29
CA PRO A 213 -27.78 13.51 -37.29
C PRO A 213 -27.23 14.34 -38.47
N GLY A 214 -26.94 13.68 -39.60
CA GLY A 214 -26.56 14.41 -40.84
C GLY A 214 -25.47 13.79 -41.71
N GLY A 215 -24.98 12.58 -41.47
CA GLY A 215 -23.98 11.92 -42.31
C GLY A 215 -24.57 10.77 -43.12
N THR A 216 -24.68 10.95 -44.46
CA THR A 216 -25.02 9.89 -45.39
C THR A 216 -23.96 8.81 -45.43
N GLY A 217 -24.32 7.59 -45.00
CA GLY A 217 -23.60 6.37 -45.38
C GLY A 217 -22.65 5.80 -44.36
N MET A 218 -23.17 5.25 -43.24
CA MET A 218 -22.54 4.09 -42.57
C MET A 218 -23.58 3.42 -41.68
N LEU A 219 -23.77 2.11 -41.86
CA LEU A 219 -24.80 1.30 -41.21
C LEU A 219 -24.73 1.40 -39.68
N CYS A 220 -25.79 1.97 -39.08
CA CYS A 220 -26.14 1.69 -37.70
C CYS A 220 -26.87 0.34 -37.64
N PRO A 221 -26.54 -0.58 -36.72
CA PRO A 221 -27.33 -1.79 -36.56
C PRO A 221 -28.73 -1.44 -36.04
N ASP A 222 -29.73 -1.95 -36.76
CA ASP A 222 -31.15 -1.77 -36.52
C ASP A 222 -31.58 -2.26 -35.13
N ARG A 223 -32.26 -1.42 -34.38
CA ARG A 223 -32.80 -1.70 -33.02
C ARG A 223 -34.20 -2.34 -33.05
N THR A 224 -34.59 -3.03 -34.12
CA THR A 224 -35.93 -3.62 -34.25
C THR A 224 -35.92 -5.14 -34.34
N ALA A 225 -35.24 -5.86 -33.45
CA ALA A 225 -35.39 -7.32 -33.30
C ALA A 225 -35.29 -7.75 -31.85
N SER A 226 -36.32 -7.47 -31.09
CA SER A 226 -36.78 -8.38 -29.97
C SER A 226 -38.11 -7.88 -29.45
N ARG A 227 -39.15 -8.46 -30.03
CA ARG A 227 -40.41 -8.70 -29.30
C ARG A 227 -40.32 -10.04 -28.65
#